data_76b3a9adb17c3e97130b99d8022db8d9
#
_entry.id   76b3a9adb17c3e97130b99d8022db8d9
#
_cell.length_a   1.000
_cell.length_b   1.000
_cell.length_c   1.000
_cell.angle_alpha   90.00
_cell.angle_beta   90.00
_cell.angle_gamma   90.00
#
_symmetry.space_group_name_H-M   'P 1'
#
loop_
_entity.id
_entity.type
_entity.pdbx_description
1 polymer ?
#
loop_
_entity_poly.entity_id
_entity_poly.type
_entity_poly.pdbx_seq_one_letter_code
_entity_poly.pdbx_strand_id
1 'polypeptide(L)'
;MYKSEKKAALALVAVLATPLAAQAADFSLSVYGGYQTAPHSSVSGNDGVDPFDFTTGWEGKSFDMPPYYGVRGTYWVSETFGWIADFTHSKVYADEDDMADNGFSTLEFTDGLNNLTVGPIWRWPGAWDKFTPYASVSAGIIIPHVEVTTENTDTLEYQIAGPTIALVLGASYELNDRWDLFTEYKGSYSQLDVDLDGGGNLESDIITNALNFGVTYKF
;
A
#
# COMPACT_ATOMS: atom_id res chain seq x y z
N MET A 1 36.46 11.19 5.33
CA MET A 1 35.83 9.92 4.94
C MET A 1 35.28 9.28 6.21
N TYR A 2 34.01 9.58 6.54
CA TYR A 2 33.37 9.05 7.74
C TYR A 2 32.04 8.42 7.29
N LYS A 3 32.05 7.10 7.13
CA LYS A 3 30.82 6.33 6.83
C LYS A 3 29.94 6.32 8.07
N SER A 4 28.83 7.04 8.04
CA SER A 4 27.75 6.91 9.02
C SER A 4 26.94 5.65 8.69
N GLU A 5 27.18 4.58 9.43
CA GLU A 5 26.31 3.42 9.41
C GLU A 5 24.99 3.78 10.12
N LYS A 6 23.96 4.09 9.35
CA LYS A 6 22.58 4.16 9.88
C LYS A 6 22.14 2.73 10.22
N LYS A 7 22.25 2.34 11.48
CA LYS A 7 21.68 1.10 12.00
C LYS A 7 20.17 1.26 12.04
N ALA A 8 19.47 0.68 11.07
CA ALA A 8 18.01 0.52 11.13
C ALA A 8 17.67 -0.38 12.33
N ALA A 9 17.10 0.22 13.37
CA ALA A 9 16.56 -0.52 14.51
C ALA A 9 15.22 -1.16 14.09
N LEU A 10 15.28 -2.44 13.72
CA LEU A 10 14.09 -3.26 13.51
C LEU A 10 13.43 -3.50 14.89
N ALA A 11 12.40 -2.72 15.22
CA ALA A 11 11.59 -2.95 16.41
C ALA A 11 10.66 -4.16 16.14
N LEU A 12 11.09 -5.33 16.58
CA LEU A 12 10.27 -6.55 16.60
C LEU A 12 9.17 -6.35 17.66
N VAL A 13 7.94 -6.04 17.26
CA VAL A 13 6.78 -6.01 18.16
C VAL A 13 6.41 -7.46 18.46
N ALA A 14 6.88 -7.96 19.62
CA ALA A 14 6.43 -9.22 20.17
C ALA A 14 4.98 -9.06 20.67
N VAL A 15 4.02 -9.59 19.93
CA VAL A 15 2.64 -9.73 20.37
C VAL A 15 2.63 -10.78 21.47
N LEU A 16 2.51 -10.33 22.73
CA LEU A 16 2.28 -11.21 23.88
C LEU A 16 0.89 -11.83 23.73
N ALA A 17 0.84 -13.10 23.33
CA ALA A 17 -0.34 -13.93 23.33
C ALA A 17 -0.73 -14.23 24.78
N THR A 18 -1.67 -13.45 25.34
CA THR A 18 -2.40 -13.89 26.53
C THR A 18 -3.46 -14.93 26.11
N PRO A 19 -3.62 -16.06 26.81
CA PRO A 19 -4.70 -16.99 26.53
C PRO A 19 -6.03 -16.37 26.97
N LEU A 20 -6.72 -15.67 26.06
CA LEU A 20 -8.13 -15.37 26.22
C LEU A 20 -8.91 -16.66 25.94
N ALA A 21 -9.89 -16.94 26.83
CA ALA A 21 -10.77 -18.09 26.74
C ALA A 21 -11.32 -18.28 25.32
N ALA A 22 -11.32 -19.53 24.84
CA ALA A 22 -11.69 -19.97 23.52
C ALA A 22 -13.14 -19.58 23.14
N GLN A 23 -13.33 -18.36 22.67
CA GLN A 23 -14.29 -18.11 21.59
C GLN A 23 -13.55 -18.47 20.32
N ALA A 24 -14.22 -19.23 19.46
CA ALA A 24 -13.62 -19.65 18.18
C ALA A 24 -13.12 -18.37 17.47
N ALA A 25 -11.81 -18.26 17.36
CA ALA A 25 -11.20 -17.13 16.69
C ALA A 25 -11.50 -17.27 15.20
N ASP A 26 -12.31 -16.39 14.65
CA ASP A 26 -12.66 -16.41 13.24
C ASP A 26 -11.51 -15.79 12.44
N PHE A 27 -10.80 -16.62 11.72
CA PHE A 27 -9.83 -16.15 10.73
C PHE A 27 -10.47 -16.13 9.35
N SER A 28 -10.19 -15.10 8.59
CA SER A 28 -10.62 -15.01 7.19
C SER A 28 -9.50 -14.50 6.30
N LEU A 29 -9.54 -14.91 5.03
CA LEU A 29 -8.62 -14.49 3.98
C LEU A 29 -9.42 -13.85 2.86
N SER A 30 -9.03 -12.65 2.47
CA SER A 30 -9.63 -11.89 1.38
C SER A 30 -8.65 -11.71 0.25
N VAL A 31 -9.16 -11.77 -0.98
CA VAL A 31 -8.44 -11.34 -2.18
C VAL A 31 -9.29 -10.33 -2.92
N TYR A 32 -8.67 -9.29 -3.47
CA TYR A 32 -9.36 -8.22 -4.16
C TYR A 32 -8.54 -7.66 -5.31
N GLY A 33 -9.24 -7.04 -6.22
CA GLY A 33 -8.72 -6.16 -7.25
C GLY A 33 -9.62 -4.95 -7.40
N GLY A 34 -9.26 -4.01 -8.23
CA GLY A 34 -10.04 -2.80 -8.36
C GLY A 34 -9.45 -1.78 -9.31
N TYR A 35 -9.96 -0.57 -9.21
CA TYR A 35 -9.46 0.58 -9.92
C TYR A 35 -8.82 1.56 -8.94
N GLN A 36 -7.55 1.92 -9.21
CA GLN A 36 -6.75 2.81 -8.37
C GLN A 36 -6.39 4.07 -9.14
N THR A 37 -6.35 5.18 -8.44
CA THR A 37 -5.83 6.47 -8.90
C THR A 37 -4.85 7.03 -7.89
N ALA A 38 -3.95 7.90 -8.35
CA ALA A 38 -3.09 8.69 -7.49
C ALA A 38 -3.10 10.15 -7.96
N PRO A 39 -3.35 11.12 -7.08
CA PRO A 39 -3.26 12.52 -7.43
C PRO A 39 -1.81 12.96 -7.62
N HIS A 40 -1.64 14.18 -8.14
CA HIS A 40 -0.33 14.82 -8.26
C HIS A 40 0.39 14.90 -6.91
N SER A 41 1.70 14.73 -6.94
CA SER A 41 2.56 14.97 -5.79
C SER A 41 3.89 15.61 -6.21
N SER A 42 4.58 16.22 -5.24
CA SER A 42 5.93 16.71 -5.44
C SER A 42 6.92 15.55 -5.48
N VAL A 43 7.88 15.65 -6.39
CA VAL A 43 9.04 14.77 -6.49
C VAL A 43 10.27 15.64 -6.31
N SER A 44 11.10 15.31 -5.33
CA SER A 44 12.31 16.08 -5.03
C SER A 44 13.48 15.17 -4.69
N GLY A 45 14.69 15.66 -4.88
CA GLY A 45 15.89 14.91 -4.60
C GLY A 45 17.10 15.33 -5.41
N ASN A 46 17.98 14.35 -5.67
CA ASN A 46 19.18 14.53 -6.45
C ASN A 46 19.54 13.21 -7.14
N ASP A 47 19.92 13.26 -8.42
CA ASP A 47 20.24 12.05 -9.20
C ASP A 47 21.73 11.61 -9.09
N GLY A 48 22.44 12.18 -8.11
CA GLY A 48 23.86 11.96 -7.90
C GLY A 48 24.72 13.11 -8.43
N VAL A 49 24.19 13.95 -9.31
CA VAL A 49 24.86 15.12 -9.90
C VAL A 49 24.00 16.37 -9.76
N ASP A 50 22.76 16.32 -10.23
CA ASP A 50 21.85 17.45 -10.31
C ASP A 50 20.65 17.30 -9.36
N PRO A 51 20.27 18.37 -8.64
CA PRO A 51 19.05 18.38 -7.84
C PRO A 51 17.82 18.56 -8.73
N PHE A 52 16.71 17.98 -8.30
CA PHE A 52 15.40 18.16 -8.93
C PHE A 52 14.31 18.44 -7.89
N ASP A 53 13.31 19.23 -8.29
CA ASP A 53 12.13 19.54 -7.48
C ASP A 53 11.00 19.95 -8.43
N PHE A 54 10.01 19.09 -8.61
CA PHE A 54 8.87 19.31 -9.50
C PHE A 54 7.62 18.59 -9.00
N THR A 55 6.50 18.89 -9.61
CA THR A 55 5.23 18.19 -9.34
C THR A 55 4.86 17.37 -10.55
N THR A 56 4.47 16.10 -10.34
CA THR A 56 4.00 15.23 -11.42
C THR A 56 2.62 14.66 -11.13
N GLY A 57 1.87 14.39 -12.19
CA GLY A 57 0.68 13.57 -12.17
C GLY A 57 1.06 12.08 -12.13
N TRP A 58 0.22 11.26 -11.49
CA TRP A 58 0.45 9.83 -11.41
C TRP A 58 -0.68 9.04 -12.08
N GLU A 59 -0.31 8.10 -12.95
CA GLU A 59 -1.23 7.12 -13.54
C GLU A 59 -1.14 5.78 -12.82
N GLY A 60 -2.30 5.23 -12.44
CA GLY A 60 -2.35 3.94 -11.71
C GLY A 60 -2.29 2.70 -12.60
N LYS A 61 -2.65 2.80 -13.88
CA LYS A 61 -2.70 1.71 -14.89
C LYS A 61 -3.18 0.38 -14.31
N SER A 62 -4.32 0.41 -13.60
CA SER A 62 -4.77 -0.66 -12.69
C SER A 62 -4.99 -2.02 -13.35
N PHE A 63 -5.23 -2.05 -14.67
CA PHE A 63 -5.52 -3.28 -15.43
C PHE A 63 -4.34 -3.75 -16.29
N ASP A 64 -3.26 -2.97 -16.37
CA ASP A 64 -2.04 -3.38 -17.05
C ASP A 64 -1.27 -4.38 -16.18
N MET A 65 -0.59 -5.34 -16.79
CA MET A 65 0.13 -6.38 -16.05
C MET A 65 1.42 -5.84 -15.42
N PRO A 66 1.68 -6.21 -14.16
CA PRO A 66 0.81 -6.88 -13.20
C PRO A 66 -0.33 -5.96 -12.76
N PRO A 67 -1.59 -6.46 -12.62
CA PRO A 67 -2.74 -5.61 -12.30
C PRO A 67 -2.70 -5.14 -10.84
N TYR A 68 -3.55 -4.15 -10.50
CA TYR A 68 -3.81 -3.79 -9.11
C TYR A 68 -4.53 -4.93 -8.39
N TYR A 69 -4.01 -5.38 -7.26
CA TYR A 69 -4.60 -6.43 -6.41
C TYR A 69 -4.18 -6.29 -4.95
N GLY A 70 -4.87 -7.01 -4.08
CA GLY A 70 -4.43 -7.17 -2.70
C GLY A 70 -4.89 -8.47 -2.06
N VAL A 71 -4.22 -8.78 -0.95
CA VAL A 71 -4.51 -9.94 -0.10
C VAL A 71 -4.57 -9.47 1.35
N ARG A 72 -5.63 -9.86 2.05
CA ARG A 72 -5.85 -9.45 3.45
C ARG A 72 -6.18 -10.64 4.31
N GLY A 73 -5.39 -10.87 5.37
CA GLY A 73 -5.75 -11.72 6.48
C GLY A 73 -6.49 -10.92 7.55
N THR A 74 -7.61 -11.45 8.05
CA THR A 74 -8.36 -10.83 9.15
C THR A 74 -8.52 -11.83 10.29
N TYR A 75 -8.20 -11.38 11.50
CA TYR A 75 -8.40 -12.12 12.75
C TYR A 75 -9.44 -11.40 13.60
N TRP A 76 -10.63 -11.98 13.75
CA TRP A 76 -11.71 -11.43 14.54
C TRP A 76 -11.59 -11.80 16.00
N VAL A 77 -11.42 -10.80 16.86
CA VAL A 77 -11.35 -10.96 18.32
C VAL A 77 -12.76 -11.00 18.94
N SER A 78 -13.71 -10.36 18.28
CA SER A 78 -15.13 -10.37 18.62
C SER A 78 -16.00 -10.26 17.37
N GLU A 79 -17.33 -10.31 17.53
CA GLU A 79 -18.26 -10.12 16.41
C GLU A 79 -18.07 -8.78 15.67
N THR A 80 -17.54 -7.76 16.35
CA THR A 80 -17.46 -6.38 15.81
C THR A 80 -16.05 -5.83 15.69
N PHE A 81 -15.03 -6.51 16.22
CA PHE A 81 -13.66 -6.02 16.26
C PHE A 81 -12.65 -7.11 15.91
N GLY A 82 -11.64 -6.76 15.13
CA GLY A 82 -10.54 -7.63 14.74
C GLY A 82 -9.27 -6.87 14.36
N TRP A 83 -8.33 -7.61 13.83
CA TRP A 83 -7.06 -7.13 13.30
C TRP A 83 -6.86 -7.59 11.87
N ILE A 84 -6.27 -6.75 11.05
CA ILE A 84 -5.90 -7.07 9.68
C ILE A 84 -4.39 -7.04 9.49
N ALA A 85 -3.91 -7.88 8.56
CA ALA A 85 -2.66 -7.73 7.84
C ALA A 85 -3.02 -7.68 6.35
N ASP A 86 -2.62 -6.61 5.68
CA ASP A 86 -3.04 -6.31 4.31
C ASP A 86 -1.83 -6.02 3.44
N PHE A 87 -1.71 -6.73 2.34
CA PHE A 87 -0.76 -6.48 1.28
C PHE A 87 -1.51 -5.95 0.06
N THR A 88 -1.05 -4.82 -0.49
CA THR A 88 -1.61 -4.22 -1.70
C THR A 88 -0.51 -3.96 -2.71
N HIS A 89 -0.66 -4.54 -3.89
CA HIS A 89 0.13 -4.21 -5.06
C HIS A 89 -0.56 -3.07 -5.81
N SER A 90 -0.03 -1.86 -5.67
CA SER A 90 -0.45 -0.67 -6.41
C SER A 90 0.68 -0.17 -7.29
N LYS A 91 0.36 0.57 -8.34
CA LYS A 91 1.36 1.11 -9.28
C LYS A 91 1.17 2.60 -9.47
N VAL A 92 2.25 3.30 -9.74
CA VAL A 92 2.21 4.70 -10.15
C VAL A 92 3.28 4.96 -11.21
N TYR A 93 2.86 5.63 -12.28
CA TYR A 93 3.67 6.07 -13.41
C TYR A 93 3.60 7.59 -13.44
N ALA A 94 4.73 8.27 -13.49
CA ALA A 94 4.75 9.71 -13.64
C ALA A 94 4.26 10.11 -15.03
N ASP A 95 3.69 11.30 -15.13
CA ASP A 95 3.26 11.88 -16.41
C ASP A 95 4.45 12.06 -17.37
N GLU A 96 4.29 11.69 -18.64
CA GLU A 96 5.37 11.68 -19.63
C GLU A 96 5.91 13.08 -19.93
N ASP A 97 5.05 14.09 -19.96
CA ASP A 97 5.46 15.48 -20.21
C ASP A 97 6.22 16.04 -19.00
N ASP A 98 5.73 15.77 -17.77
CA ASP A 98 6.40 16.19 -16.53
C ASP A 98 7.80 15.55 -16.41
N MET A 99 7.93 14.26 -16.75
CA MET A 99 9.22 13.55 -16.78
C MET A 99 10.19 14.18 -17.77
N ALA A 100 9.75 14.40 -19.02
CA ALA A 100 10.61 14.92 -20.09
C ALA A 100 11.11 16.34 -19.78
N ASP A 101 10.24 17.19 -19.22
CA ASP A 101 10.58 18.56 -18.83
C ASP A 101 11.60 18.63 -17.70
N ASN A 102 11.73 17.57 -16.89
CA ASN A 102 12.63 17.48 -15.75
C ASN A 102 13.81 16.51 -15.93
N GLY A 103 14.05 16.03 -17.16
CA GLY A 103 15.23 15.22 -17.50
C GLY A 103 15.14 13.74 -17.11
N PHE A 104 13.94 13.26 -16.82
CA PHE A 104 13.68 11.84 -16.56
C PHE A 104 13.26 11.15 -17.84
N SER A 105 13.83 9.98 -18.11
CA SER A 105 13.33 9.07 -19.16
C SER A 105 12.41 7.98 -18.58
N THR A 106 12.54 7.70 -17.28
CA THR A 106 11.67 6.80 -16.53
C THR A 106 11.52 7.31 -15.10
N LEU A 107 10.30 7.35 -14.61
CA LEU A 107 9.95 7.60 -13.20
C LEU A 107 8.69 6.85 -12.87
N GLU A 108 8.85 5.66 -12.32
CA GLU A 108 7.70 4.79 -12.05
C GLU A 108 7.99 3.79 -10.92
N PHE A 109 6.91 3.28 -10.32
CA PHE A 109 6.93 2.22 -9.32
C PHE A 109 5.97 1.11 -9.78
N THR A 110 6.36 0.35 -10.81
CA THR A 110 5.47 -0.43 -11.67
C THR A 110 5.34 -1.90 -11.33
N ASP A 111 6.39 -2.52 -10.82
CA ASP A 111 6.30 -3.82 -10.17
C ASP A 111 5.81 -3.67 -8.71
N GLY A 112 5.17 -2.54 -8.46
CA GLY A 112 4.35 -2.20 -7.31
C GLY A 112 4.98 -1.21 -6.36
N LEU A 113 4.12 -0.32 -5.85
CA LEU A 113 4.39 0.48 -4.65
C LEU A 113 4.36 -0.40 -3.39
N ASN A 114 3.73 -1.59 -3.46
CA ASN A 114 3.71 -2.68 -2.48
C ASN A 114 3.55 -2.25 -1.02
N ASN A 115 2.33 -1.92 -0.63
CA ASN A 115 1.99 -1.55 0.74
C ASN A 115 1.78 -2.80 1.60
N LEU A 116 2.53 -2.93 2.69
CA LEU A 116 2.31 -3.96 3.72
C LEU A 116 1.91 -3.27 5.02
N THR A 117 0.64 -3.45 5.43
CA THR A 117 0.08 -2.76 6.59
C THR A 117 -0.59 -3.72 7.57
N VAL A 118 -0.63 -3.32 8.85
CA VAL A 118 -1.38 -4.00 9.90
C VAL A 118 -2.18 -2.98 10.69
N GLY A 119 -3.36 -3.37 11.19
CA GLY A 119 -4.19 -2.47 11.97
C GLY A 119 -5.51 -3.05 12.43
N PRO A 120 -6.28 -2.30 13.22
CA PRO A 120 -7.62 -2.68 13.64
C PRO A 120 -8.65 -2.57 12.52
N ILE A 121 -9.65 -3.44 12.62
CA ILE A 121 -10.85 -3.42 11.79
C ILE A 121 -12.09 -3.53 12.67
N TRP A 122 -13.12 -2.79 12.30
CA TRP A 122 -14.46 -2.84 12.92
C TRP A 122 -15.49 -3.21 11.86
N ARG A 123 -16.47 -4.01 12.25
CA ARG A 123 -17.63 -4.34 11.43
C ARG A 123 -18.90 -4.21 12.24
N TRP A 124 -20.02 -3.99 11.54
CA TRP A 124 -21.34 -3.78 12.14
C TRP A 124 -22.36 -4.77 11.53
N PRO A 125 -22.37 -6.06 11.99
CA PRO A 125 -23.30 -7.06 11.51
C PRO A 125 -24.75 -6.63 11.78
N GLY A 126 -25.64 -6.88 10.80
CA GLY A 126 -27.05 -6.55 10.91
C GLY A 126 -27.41 -5.07 10.74
N ALA A 127 -26.44 -4.17 10.52
CA ALA A 127 -26.72 -2.76 10.32
C ALA A 127 -27.49 -2.48 9.02
N TRP A 128 -27.25 -3.28 7.96
CA TRP A 128 -27.88 -3.14 6.64
C TRP A 128 -28.41 -4.47 6.10
N ASP A 129 -29.21 -5.19 6.90
CA ASP A 129 -29.76 -6.51 6.56
C ASP A 129 -28.67 -7.51 6.21
N LYS A 130 -28.52 -7.88 4.93
CA LYS A 130 -27.50 -8.84 4.45
C LYS A 130 -26.11 -8.23 4.24
N PHE A 131 -26.00 -6.92 4.33
CA PHE A 131 -24.73 -6.22 4.20
C PHE A 131 -24.17 -5.90 5.56
N THR A 132 -22.91 -6.20 5.75
CA THR A 132 -22.15 -5.86 6.95
C THR A 132 -21.17 -4.75 6.60
N PRO A 133 -21.44 -3.48 6.98
CA PRO A 133 -20.50 -2.40 6.86
C PRO A 133 -19.25 -2.67 7.70
N TYR A 134 -18.10 -2.18 7.23
CA TYR A 134 -16.86 -2.24 7.99
C TYR A 134 -15.96 -1.06 7.70
N ALA A 135 -15.03 -0.80 8.63
CA ALA A 135 -13.98 0.20 8.50
C ALA A 135 -12.68 -0.32 9.10
N SER A 136 -11.55 0.07 8.53
CA SER A 136 -10.26 -0.20 9.13
C SER A 136 -9.32 0.99 8.97
N VAL A 137 -8.37 1.09 9.88
CA VAL A 137 -7.19 1.93 9.76
C VAL A 137 -5.97 1.06 10.00
N SER A 138 -4.96 1.19 9.17
CA SER A 138 -3.74 0.39 9.28
C SER A 138 -2.51 1.23 8.98
N ALA A 139 -1.37 0.80 9.48
CA ALA A 139 -0.08 1.42 9.24
C ALA A 139 0.97 0.35 8.92
N GLY A 140 2.00 0.73 8.20
CA GLY A 140 3.04 -0.20 7.80
C GLY A 140 4.13 0.44 6.98
N ILE A 141 4.64 -0.31 6.02
CA ILE A 141 5.75 0.11 5.16
C ILE A 141 5.38 -0.05 3.69
N ILE A 142 6.07 0.72 2.85
CA ILE A 142 6.06 0.54 1.40
C ILE A 142 7.37 -0.13 0.95
N ILE A 143 7.24 -1.01 -0.03
CA ILE A 143 8.35 -1.73 -0.64
C ILE A 143 8.25 -1.56 -2.17
N PRO A 144 8.53 -0.36 -2.70
CA PRO A 144 8.41 -0.11 -4.12
C PRO A 144 9.48 -0.86 -4.92
N HIS A 145 9.12 -1.26 -6.13
CA HIS A 145 10.09 -1.48 -7.19
C HIS A 145 10.38 -0.11 -7.81
N VAL A 146 11.58 0.38 -7.58
CA VAL A 146 12.03 1.70 -8.02
C VAL A 146 12.55 1.59 -9.44
N GLU A 147 11.93 2.30 -10.38
CA GLU A 147 12.39 2.42 -11.77
C GLU A 147 12.57 3.90 -12.08
N VAL A 148 13.82 4.37 -11.97
CA VAL A 148 14.18 5.77 -12.16
C VAL A 148 15.40 5.88 -13.05
N THR A 149 15.23 6.53 -14.20
CA THR A 149 16.31 6.74 -15.17
C THR A 149 16.42 8.22 -15.54
N THR A 150 17.60 8.80 -15.33
CA THR A 150 18.02 10.13 -15.84
C THR A 150 19.33 9.98 -16.64
N GLU A 151 20.00 11.08 -17.00
CA GLU A 151 21.35 11.00 -17.58
C GLU A 151 22.41 10.47 -16.60
N ASN A 152 22.15 10.57 -15.28
CA ASN A 152 23.15 10.30 -14.24
C ASN A 152 22.83 9.04 -13.41
N THR A 153 21.62 8.51 -13.47
CA THR A 153 21.21 7.32 -12.71
C THR A 153 20.32 6.39 -13.55
N ASP A 154 20.41 5.09 -13.25
CA ASP A 154 19.57 4.04 -13.83
C ASP A 154 19.28 3.01 -12.72
N THR A 155 18.28 3.33 -11.91
CA THR A 155 17.91 2.56 -10.70
C THR A 155 16.77 1.62 -11.02
N LEU A 156 16.97 0.31 -10.75
CA LEU A 156 15.99 -0.74 -11.00
C LEU A 156 16.06 -1.78 -9.88
N GLU A 157 15.40 -1.52 -8.74
CA GLU A 157 15.44 -2.42 -7.58
C GLU A 157 14.28 -2.24 -6.60
N TYR A 158 14.06 -3.25 -5.72
CA TYR A 158 13.16 -3.14 -4.59
C TYR A 158 13.85 -2.51 -3.39
N GLN A 159 13.19 -1.54 -2.76
CA GLN A 159 13.66 -0.88 -1.54
C GLN A 159 12.56 -0.82 -0.48
N ILE A 160 12.92 -0.76 0.80
CA ILE A 160 11.99 -0.35 1.86
C ILE A 160 12.06 1.17 1.92
N ALA A 161 11.05 1.83 1.36
CA ALA A 161 11.12 3.26 1.07
C ALA A 161 10.49 4.17 2.12
N GLY A 162 9.75 3.63 3.07
CA GLY A 162 9.20 4.45 4.14
C GLY A 162 7.87 3.96 4.71
N PRO A 163 7.24 4.78 5.58
CA PRO A 163 5.99 4.45 6.22
C PRO A 163 4.78 4.67 5.30
N THR A 164 3.72 3.92 5.56
CA THR A 164 2.42 4.10 4.94
C THR A 164 1.30 3.96 5.96
N ILE A 165 0.20 4.67 5.73
CA ILE A 165 -1.06 4.48 6.43
C ILE A 165 -2.17 4.22 5.42
N ALA A 166 -3.16 3.42 5.79
CA ALA A 166 -4.32 3.15 4.95
C ALA A 166 -5.62 3.24 5.74
N LEU A 167 -6.66 3.75 5.08
CA LEU A 167 -8.03 3.79 5.55
C LEU A 167 -8.89 2.98 4.59
N VAL A 168 -9.76 2.12 5.14
CA VAL A 168 -10.72 1.34 4.37
C VAL A 168 -12.12 1.58 4.90
N LEU A 169 -13.07 1.78 3.98
CA LEU A 169 -14.49 1.85 4.26
C LEU A 169 -15.20 0.94 3.26
N GLY A 170 -15.93 -0.06 3.74
CA GLY A 170 -16.54 -1.05 2.87
C GLY A 170 -17.79 -1.70 3.43
N ALA A 171 -18.35 -2.59 2.62
CA ALA A 171 -19.42 -3.47 3.01
C ALA A 171 -19.23 -4.86 2.40
N SER A 172 -19.44 -5.89 3.21
CA SER A 172 -19.48 -7.27 2.77
C SER A 172 -20.91 -7.77 2.66
N TYR A 173 -21.13 -8.72 1.76
CA TYR A 173 -22.40 -9.43 1.54
C TYR A 173 -22.13 -10.92 1.74
N GLU A 174 -22.83 -11.53 2.69
CA GLU A 174 -22.69 -12.95 2.98
C GLU A 174 -23.38 -13.79 1.89
N LEU A 175 -22.59 -14.60 1.17
CA LEU A 175 -23.10 -15.58 0.22
C LEU A 175 -23.52 -16.87 0.92
N ASN A 176 -22.71 -17.32 1.88
CA ASN A 176 -22.94 -18.49 2.74
C ASN A 176 -21.99 -18.43 3.94
N ASP A 177 -22.02 -19.47 4.79
CA ASP A 177 -21.24 -19.54 6.03
C ASP A 177 -19.72 -19.36 5.83
N ARG A 178 -19.19 -19.60 4.61
CA ARG A 178 -17.76 -19.56 4.30
C ARG A 178 -17.34 -18.46 3.35
N TRP A 179 -18.25 -17.87 2.58
CA TRP A 179 -17.90 -16.94 1.54
C TRP A 179 -18.67 -15.63 1.64
N ASP A 180 -17.95 -14.52 1.62
CA ASP A 180 -18.52 -13.19 1.45
C ASP A 180 -17.99 -12.55 0.16
N LEU A 181 -18.82 -11.74 -0.47
CA LEU A 181 -18.38 -10.73 -1.43
C LEU A 181 -18.22 -9.40 -0.71
N PHE A 182 -17.34 -8.55 -1.17
CA PHE A 182 -17.25 -7.20 -0.63
C PHE A 182 -16.88 -6.17 -1.69
N THR A 183 -17.22 -4.94 -1.38
CA THR A 183 -16.72 -3.75 -2.05
C THR A 183 -16.24 -2.75 -1.03
N GLU A 184 -15.18 -2.01 -1.35
CA GLU A 184 -14.61 -1.03 -0.44
C GLU A 184 -13.92 0.11 -1.17
N TYR A 185 -13.91 1.28 -0.54
CA TYR A 185 -12.96 2.32 -0.82
C TYR A 185 -11.74 2.14 0.06
N LYS A 186 -10.55 2.24 -0.54
CA LYS A 186 -9.26 2.24 0.17
C LYS A 186 -8.47 3.47 -0.22
N GLY A 187 -8.16 4.31 0.76
CA GLY A 187 -7.21 5.41 0.63
C GLY A 187 -5.90 5.07 1.33
N SER A 188 -4.76 5.39 0.74
CA SER A 188 -3.47 5.30 1.42
C SER A 188 -2.66 6.59 1.25
N TYR A 189 -1.81 6.87 2.24
CA TYR A 189 -0.78 7.89 2.20
C TYR A 189 0.55 7.25 2.53
N SER A 190 1.52 7.42 1.65
CA SER A 190 2.84 6.80 1.73
C SER A 190 3.92 7.87 1.58
N GLN A 191 4.85 7.91 2.51
CA GLN A 191 6.05 8.71 2.40
C GLN A 191 7.14 7.86 1.78
N LEU A 192 7.65 8.30 0.64
CA LEU A 192 8.63 7.57 -0.15
C LEU A 192 9.95 8.33 -0.09
N ASP A 193 11.01 7.62 0.29
CA ASP A 193 12.41 8.07 0.26
C ASP A 193 13.24 6.88 -0.22
N VAL A 194 13.76 6.97 -1.44
CA VAL A 194 14.51 5.90 -2.11
C VAL A 194 15.90 6.39 -2.49
N ASP A 195 16.87 5.50 -2.38
CA ASP A 195 18.24 5.73 -2.85
C ASP A 195 18.29 5.52 -4.37
N LEU A 196 19.10 6.33 -5.08
CA LEU A 196 19.35 6.21 -6.51
C LEU A 196 20.79 5.72 -6.76
N ASP A 197 21.00 4.86 -7.76
CA ASP A 197 22.28 4.24 -8.09
C ASP A 197 23.39 5.26 -8.39
N GLY A 198 23.04 6.45 -8.87
CA GLY A 198 23.95 7.60 -9.04
C GLY A 198 24.49 8.18 -7.74
N GLY A 199 24.04 7.72 -6.57
CA GLY A 199 24.42 8.20 -5.24
C GLY A 199 23.56 9.34 -4.72
N GLY A 200 22.42 9.57 -5.34
CA GLY A 200 21.38 10.51 -4.91
C GLY A 200 20.20 9.82 -4.21
N ASN A 201 19.12 10.56 -4.08
CA ASN A 201 17.85 10.06 -3.54
C ASN A 201 16.66 10.73 -4.22
N LEU A 202 15.50 10.10 -4.10
CA LEU A 202 14.22 10.64 -4.53
C LEU A 202 13.20 10.52 -3.40
N GLU A 203 12.53 11.64 -3.12
CA GLU A 203 11.48 11.74 -2.12
C GLU A 203 10.16 12.13 -2.77
N SER A 204 9.06 11.50 -2.34
CA SER A 204 7.70 11.87 -2.73
C SER A 204 6.68 11.40 -1.70
N ASP A 205 5.62 12.18 -1.52
CA ASP A 205 4.46 11.81 -0.73
C ASP A 205 3.34 11.34 -1.67
N ILE A 206 3.07 10.03 -1.69
CA ILE A 206 2.11 9.43 -2.63
C ILE A 206 0.81 9.09 -1.91
N ILE A 207 -0.30 9.67 -2.41
CA ILE A 207 -1.65 9.28 -2.02
C ILE A 207 -2.20 8.34 -3.09
N THR A 208 -2.81 7.22 -2.68
CA THR A 208 -3.59 6.39 -3.59
C THR A 208 -5.03 6.30 -3.14
N ASN A 209 -5.94 6.21 -4.11
CA ASN A 209 -7.37 6.02 -3.89
C ASN A 209 -7.83 4.85 -4.75
N ALA A 210 -8.52 3.87 -4.16
CA ALA A 210 -8.96 2.70 -4.88
C ALA A 210 -10.41 2.34 -4.54
N LEU A 211 -11.13 1.88 -5.55
CA LEU A 211 -12.39 1.18 -5.39
C LEU A 211 -12.15 -0.31 -5.65
N ASN A 212 -12.28 -1.10 -4.61
CA ASN A 212 -11.99 -2.52 -4.61
C ASN A 212 -13.24 -3.38 -4.64
N PHE A 213 -13.13 -4.53 -5.29
CA PHE A 213 -14.08 -5.63 -5.26
C PHE A 213 -13.33 -6.91 -4.94
N GLY A 214 -13.88 -7.73 -4.05
CA GLY A 214 -13.18 -8.92 -3.62
C GLY A 214 -14.08 -10.00 -3.04
N VAL A 215 -13.42 -11.09 -2.70
CA VAL A 215 -14.02 -12.23 -2.03
C VAL A 215 -13.28 -12.54 -0.75
N THR A 216 -14.01 -12.98 0.28
CA THR A 216 -13.47 -13.40 1.56
C THR A 216 -13.84 -14.84 1.82
N TYR A 217 -12.87 -15.65 2.23
CA TYR A 217 -13.08 -16.98 2.74
C TYR A 217 -12.97 -16.98 4.27
N LYS A 218 -13.98 -17.54 4.96
CA LYS A 218 -14.05 -17.72 6.42
C LYS A 218 -13.67 -19.16 6.76
N PHE A 219 -12.69 -19.34 7.64
CA PHE A 219 -12.20 -20.69 8.05
C PHE A 219 -13.03 -21.30 9.17
#